data_e1016f180a73b959d767024dab049d92
#
_entry.id   e1016f180a73b959d767024dab049d92
#
_cell.length_a   1.000
_cell.length_b   1.000
_cell.length_c   1.000
_cell.angle_alpha   90.00
_cell.angle_beta   90.00
_cell.angle_gamma   90.00
#
_symmetry.space_group_name_H-M   'P 1'
#
loop_
_entity.id
_entity.type
_entity.pdbx_description
1 polymer ?
#
loop_
_entity_poly.entity_id
_entity_poly.type
_entity_poly.pdbx_seq_one_letter_code
_entity_poly.pdbx_strand_id
1 'polypeptide(L)'
;MLLTGGTSHTFPVLEIDGRAIGDSSEIIAALEERHPERPLYPDDPEQRRRALELEDFFDEELGPHIRLLAFHELSKDPERFEAVIARTTPGPVARLGSGAVTYARTYTGLRFGVRDEGAAELARTKIIAALDRLEAELGSNEYLAGDSFSVADLTAASLFFPLVLPDEGPVPTDEPPPAGIASFRAPLEERPGYRWVAETFRKHRR
;
A
#
# COMPACT_ATOMS: atom_id res chain seq x y z
N MET A 1 9.64 -6.40 15.64
CA MET A 1 10.75 -7.12 16.31
C MET A 1 10.26 -8.13 17.35
N LEU A 2 9.37 -7.77 18.25
CA LEU A 2 8.88 -8.73 19.27
C LEU A 2 7.95 -9.83 18.72
N LEU A 3 7.21 -9.56 17.64
CA LEU A 3 6.23 -10.51 17.07
C LEU A 3 6.83 -11.52 16.09
N THR A 4 7.97 -11.21 15.49
CA THR A 4 8.63 -12.07 14.47
C THR A 4 9.91 -12.74 14.96
N GLY A 5 10.23 -12.65 16.26
CA GLY A 5 11.51 -13.14 16.79
C GLY A 5 12.75 -12.49 16.14
N GLY A 6 12.58 -11.32 15.52
CA GLY A 6 13.66 -10.58 14.86
C GLY A 6 13.87 -10.93 13.38
N THR A 7 13.01 -11.75 12.78
CA THR A 7 13.13 -12.16 11.37
C THR A 7 12.54 -11.16 10.38
N SER A 8 11.63 -10.28 10.81
CA SER A 8 11.10 -9.19 9.98
C SER A 8 11.14 -7.86 10.70
N HIS A 9 11.46 -6.80 9.95
CA HIS A 9 11.52 -5.41 10.41
C HIS A 9 10.37 -4.56 9.84
N THR A 10 9.44 -5.17 9.11
CA THR A 10 8.35 -4.50 8.40
C THR A 10 6.99 -5.04 8.81
N PHE A 11 5.95 -4.28 8.57
CA PHE A 11 4.55 -4.71 8.62
C PHE A 11 4.02 -4.83 7.19
N PRO A 12 3.05 -5.73 6.94
CA PRO A 12 2.33 -6.58 7.88
C PRO A 12 3.12 -7.79 8.40
N VAL A 13 2.60 -8.44 9.46
CA VAL A 13 3.09 -9.73 9.96
C VAL A 13 1.88 -10.65 10.09
N LEU A 14 1.93 -11.80 9.42
CA LEU A 14 0.97 -12.87 9.55
C LEU A 14 1.50 -13.91 10.54
N GLU A 15 0.70 -14.26 11.54
CA GLU A 15 0.95 -15.42 12.37
C GLU A 15 0.03 -16.55 11.94
N ILE A 16 0.60 -17.66 11.48
CA ILE A 16 -0.13 -18.84 11.00
C ILE A 16 0.57 -20.11 11.47
N ASP A 17 -0.17 -21.00 12.12
CA ASP A 17 0.33 -22.27 12.67
C ASP A 17 1.59 -22.11 13.57
N GLY A 18 1.64 -21.01 14.35
CA GLY A 18 2.77 -20.68 15.24
C GLY A 18 4.01 -20.14 14.53
N ARG A 19 3.94 -19.85 13.23
CA ARG A 19 4.99 -19.20 12.45
C ARG A 19 4.60 -17.76 12.13
N ALA A 20 5.54 -16.82 12.33
CA ALA A 20 5.37 -15.43 11.93
C ALA A 20 6.02 -15.21 10.55
N ILE A 21 5.26 -14.71 9.60
CA ILE A 21 5.66 -14.37 8.24
C ILE A 21 5.56 -12.84 8.12
N GLY A 22 6.61 -12.18 7.70
CA GLY A 22 6.70 -10.71 7.77
C GLY A 22 6.88 -9.98 6.43
N ASP A 23 6.96 -10.70 5.34
CA ASP A 23 7.00 -10.13 3.98
C ASP A 23 5.64 -10.28 3.31
N SER A 24 5.17 -9.24 2.58
CA SER A 24 3.82 -9.26 1.97
C SER A 24 3.70 -10.34 0.90
N SER A 25 4.71 -10.53 0.07
CA SER A 25 4.69 -11.55 -0.98
C SER A 25 4.75 -12.96 -0.39
N GLU A 26 5.55 -13.18 0.67
CA GLU A 26 5.55 -14.44 1.43
C GLU A 26 4.22 -14.69 2.13
N ILE A 27 3.55 -13.65 2.65
CA ILE A 27 2.23 -13.75 3.26
C ILE A 27 1.19 -14.16 2.22
N ILE A 28 1.20 -13.54 1.04
CA ILE A 28 0.29 -13.87 -0.06
C ILE A 28 0.50 -15.32 -0.49
N ALA A 29 1.74 -15.75 -0.69
CA ALA A 29 2.06 -17.14 -1.05
C ALA A 29 1.56 -18.15 -0.01
N ALA A 30 1.76 -17.87 1.28
CA ALA A 30 1.27 -18.73 2.36
C ALA A 30 -0.26 -18.80 2.46
N LEU A 31 -0.94 -17.69 2.15
CA LEU A 31 -2.40 -17.65 2.10
C LEU A 31 -2.95 -18.40 0.87
N GLU A 32 -2.27 -18.29 -0.27
CA GLU A 32 -2.61 -19.00 -1.50
C GLU A 32 -2.54 -20.53 -1.32
N GLU A 33 -1.46 -21.03 -0.68
CA GLU A 33 -1.35 -22.46 -0.35
C GLU A 33 -2.49 -22.95 0.53
N ARG A 34 -3.03 -22.10 1.39
CA ARG A 34 -4.10 -22.44 2.33
C ARG A 34 -5.51 -22.29 1.75
N HIS A 35 -5.64 -21.40 0.76
CA HIS A 35 -6.91 -21.03 0.13
C HIS A 35 -6.85 -21.16 -1.40
N PRO A 36 -6.51 -22.35 -1.95
CA PRO A 36 -6.29 -22.54 -3.37
C PRO A 36 -7.57 -22.36 -4.22
N GLU A 37 -8.75 -22.30 -3.57
CA GLU A 37 -10.03 -22.07 -4.24
C GLU A 37 -10.19 -20.66 -4.83
N ARG A 38 -9.31 -19.73 -4.48
CA ARG A 38 -9.30 -18.35 -4.98
C ARG A 38 -7.87 -17.94 -5.36
N PRO A 39 -7.33 -18.50 -6.44
CA PRO A 39 -5.94 -18.28 -6.79
C PRO A 39 -5.69 -16.83 -7.20
N LEU A 40 -4.63 -16.25 -6.64
CA LEU A 40 -4.09 -14.94 -7.03
C LEU A 40 -2.97 -15.09 -8.08
N TYR A 41 -2.36 -16.27 -8.15
CA TYR A 41 -1.34 -16.55 -9.14
C TYR A 41 -1.96 -17.30 -10.31
N PRO A 42 -1.93 -16.76 -11.55
CA PRO A 42 -2.46 -17.44 -12.73
C PRO A 42 -1.86 -18.82 -12.95
N ASP A 43 -2.65 -19.78 -13.45
CA ASP A 43 -2.19 -21.12 -13.80
C ASP A 43 -1.32 -21.13 -15.07
N ASP A 44 -1.61 -20.22 -16.01
CA ASP A 44 -0.80 -20.05 -17.21
C ASP A 44 0.59 -19.49 -16.85
N PRO A 45 1.68 -20.18 -17.27
CA PRO A 45 3.03 -19.79 -16.86
C PRO A 45 3.44 -18.38 -17.33
N GLU A 46 2.97 -17.93 -18.49
CA GLU A 46 3.30 -16.62 -19.03
C GLU A 46 2.55 -15.52 -18.27
N GLN A 47 1.26 -15.72 -18.01
CA GLN A 47 0.48 -14.79 -17.18
C GLN A 47 1.00 -14.73 -15.74
N ARG A 48 1.40 -15.90 -15.17
CA ARG A 48 2.01 -15.96 -13.84
C ARG A 48 3.32 -15.19 -13.79
N ARG A 49 4.19 -15.37 -14.76
CA ARG A 49 5.44 -14.61 -14.87
C ARG A 49 5.16 -13.11 -14.92
N ARG A 50 4.16 -12.73 -15.73
CA ARG A 50 3.76 -11.32 -15.86
C ARG A 50 3.20 -10.74 -14.57
N ALA A 51 2.36 -11.50 -13.86
CA ALA A 51 1.80 -11.08 -12.58
C ALA A 51 2.90 -10.83 -11.54
N LEU A 52 3.89 -11.71 -11.45
CA LEU A 52 5.03 -11.55 -10.54
C LEU A 52 5.93 -10.37 -10.91
N GLU A 53 6.22 -10.16 -12.20
CA GLU A 53 7.00 -8.99 -12.65
C GLU A 53 6.32 -7.65 -12.31
N LEU A 54 4.99 -7.60 -12.40
CA LEU A 54 4.23 -6.41 -12.04
C LEU A 54 4.10 -6.23 -10.53
N GLU A 55 3.95 -7.31 -9.78
CA GLU A 55 4.02 -7.29 -8.32
C GLU A 55 5.33 -6.67 -7.86
N ASP A 56 6.46 -7.22 -8.30
CA ASP A 56 7.80 -6.71 -7.97
C ASP A 56 7.96 -5.24 -8.35
N PHE A 57 7.53 -4.87 -9.56
CA PHE A 57 7.61 -3.47 -10.01
C PHE A 57 6.84 -2.53 -9.09
N PHE A 58 5.59 -2.84 -8.74
CA PHE A 58 4.80 -1.95 -7.89
C PHE A 58 5.34 -1.94 -6.46
N ASP A 59 5.78 -3.07 -5.92
CA ASP A 59 6.33 -3.09 -4.56
C ASP A 59 7.63 -2.29 -4.45
N GLU A 60 8.53 -2.39 -5.42
CA GLU A 60 9.82 -1.72 -5.40
C GLU A 60 9.76 -0.25 -5.85
N GLU A 61 9.00 0.07 -6.92
CA GLU A 61 9.00 1.40 -7.53
C GLU A 61 7.86 2.30 -7.05
N LEU A 62 6.73 1.75 -6.58
CA LEU A 62 5.63 2.54 -6.03
C LEU A 62 5.62 2.52 -4.49
N GLY A 63 5.76 1.34 -3.88
CA GLY A 63 5.59 1.15 -2.43
C GLY A 63 6.37 2.11 -1.55
N PRO A 64 7.70 2.28 -1.73
CA PRO A 64 8.49 3.23 -0.94
C PRO A 64 8.05 4.67 -1.14
N HIS A 65 7.73 5.05 -2.38
CA HIS A 65 7.42 6.42 -2.76
C HIS A 65 6.03 6.87 -2.29
N ILE A 66 5.02 6.03 -2.44
CA ILE A 66 3.67 6.34 -1.95
C ILE A 66 3.65 6.45 -0.42
N ARG A 67 4.38 5.58 0.27
CA ARG A 67 4.52 5.60 1.73
C ARG A 67 5.24 6.85 2.20
N LEU A 68 6.35 7.21 1.53
CA LEU A 68 7.10 8.44 1.82
C LEU A 68 6.18 9.66 1.69
N LEU A 69 5.48 9.81 0.56
CA LEU A 69 4.60 10.95 0.31
C LEU A 69 3.46 11.02 1.33
N ALA A 70 2.82 9.89 1.64
CA ALA A 70 1.76 9.84 2.63
C ALA A 70 2.23 10.31 4.02
N PHE A 71 3.38 9.81 4.48
CA PHE A 71 3.95 10.24 5.77
C PHE A 71 4.50 11.67 5.74
N HIS A 72 5.08 12.11 4.62
CA HIS A 72 5.53 13.48 4.44
C HIS A 72 4.37 14.46 4.64
N GLU A 73 3.26 14.26 3.94
CA GLU A 73 2.09 15.14 4.04
C GLU A 73 1.40 15.01 5.40
N LEU A 74 1.29 13.80 5.95
CA LEU A 74 0.73 13.58 7.27
C LEU A 74 1.56 14.24 8.38
N SER A 75 2.90 14.30 8.22
CA SER A 75 3.80 14.91 9.21
C SER A 75 3.63 16.42 9.36
N LYS A 76 3.01 17.08 8.38
CA LYS A 76 2.71 18.52 8.39
C LYS A 76 1.55 18.85 9.32
N ASP A 77 0.71 17.84 9.69
CA ASP A 77 -0.40 17.94 10.61
C ASP A 77 -0.19 17.00 11.81
N PRO A 78 0.38 17.49 12.93
CA PRO A 78 0.70 16.66 14.09
C PRO A 78 -0.52 16.00 14.75
N GLU A 79 -1.68 16.67 14.78
CA GLU A 79 -2.89 16.16 15.41
C GLU A 79 -3.46 15.00 14.59
N ARG A 80 -3.49 15.15 13.28
CA ARG A 80 -3.90 14.12 12.35
C ARG A 80 -2.94 12.93 12.34
N PHE A 81 -1.63 13.19 12.38
CA PHE A 81 -0.63 12.13 12.50
C PHE A 81 -0.89 11.28 13.74
N GLU A 82 -1.14 11.93 14.89
CA GLU A 82 -1.45 11.24 16.15
C GLU A 82 -2.73 10.40 16.04
N ALA A 83 -3.79 10.93 15.42
CA ALA A 83 -5.04 10.22 15.21
C ALA A 83 -4.87 8.99 14.32
N VAL A 84 -4.11 9.09 13.22
CA VAL A 84 -3.81 7.95 12.33
C VAL A 84 -3.00 6.89 13.05
N ILE A 85 -1.94 7.27 13.77
CA ILE A 85 -1.13 6.32 14.54
C ILE A 85 -1.98 5.62 15.62
N ALA A 86 -2.84 6.35 16.32
CA ALA A 86 -3.70 5.76 17.33
C ALA A 86 -4.67 4.71 16.76
N ARG A 87 -5.21 4.95 15.55
CA ARG A 87 -6.11 4.01 14.85
C ARG A 87 -5.39 2.77 14.30
N THR A 88 -4.16 2.93 13.84
CA THR A 88 -3.39 1.86 13.19
C THR A 88 -2.50 1.08 14.15
N THR A 89 -2.33 1.55 15.38
CA THR A 89 -1.45 0.91 16.36
C THR A 89 -2.18 -0.19 17.11
N PRO A 90 -1.65 -1.43 17.16
CA PRO A 90 -2.25 -2.51 17.95
C PRO A 90 -2.43 -2.15 19.42
N GLY A 91 -3.53 -2.62 20.04
CA GLY A 91 -3.95 -2.29 21.41
C GLY A 91 -2.89 -2.32 22.51
N PRO A 92 -1.95 -3.29 22.55
CA PRO A 92 -0.87 -3.29 23.55
C PRO A 92 0.09 -2.09 23.41
N VAL A 93 0.38 -1.64 22.18
CA VAL A 93 1.28 -0.50 21.91
C VAL A 93 0.56 0.82 22.10
N ALA A 94 -0.74 0.90 21.79
CA ALA A 94 -1.57 2.07 22.02
C ALA A 94 -1.61 2.47 23.51
N ARG A 95 -1.45 1.51 24.43
CA ARG A 95 -1.39 1.76 25.89
C ARG A 95 -0.14 2.52 26.35
N LEU A 96 0.88 2.65 25.49
CA LEU A 96 2.11 3.41 25.81
C LEU A 96 1.93 4.95 25.69
N GLY A 97 0.74 5.41 25.28
CA GLY A 97 0.37 6.83 25.24
C GLY A 97 1.28 7.68 24.36
N SER A 98 1.53 8.93 24.78
CA SER A 98 2.33 9.91 24.02
C SER A 98 3.76 9.47 23.69
N GLY A 99 4.33 8.55 24.45
CA GLY A 99 5.65 7.96 24.16
C GLY A 99 5.67 7.14 22.88
N ALA A 100 4.59 6.37 22.59
CA ALA A 100 4.47 5.60 21.36
C ALA A 100 4.35 6.49 20.12
N VAL A 101 3.59 7.60 20.24
CA VAL A 101 3.43 8.59 19.15
C VAL A 101 4.75 9.30 18.86
N THR A 102 5.47 9.73 19.89
CA THR A 102 6.79 10.36 19.73
C THR A 102 7.79 9.39 19.08
N TYR A 103 7.79 8.13 19.51
CA TYR A 103 8.62 7.09 18.90
C TYR A 103 8.24 6.88 17.43
N ALA A 104 6.96 6.74 17.12
CA ALA A 104 6.48 6.56 15.75
C ALA A 104 6.89 7.73 14.85
N ARG A 105 6.72 8.98 15.30
CA ARG A 105 7.15 10.18 14.55
C ARG A 105 8.65 10.22 14.31
N THR A 106 9.45 9.88 15.33
CA THR A 106 10.92 9.86 15.19
C THR A 106 11.35 8.73 14.26
N TYR A 107 10.80 7.55 14.43
CA TYR A 107 11.08 6.39 13.59
C TYR A 107 10.71 6.63 12.12
N THR A 108 9.49 7.09 11.83
CA THR A 108 9.05 7.39 10.47
C THR A 108 9.88 8.54 9.87
N GLY A 109 10.18 9.57 10.66
CA GLY A 109 11.02 10.69 10.23
C GLY A 109 12.42 10.28 9.80
N LEU A 110 13.08 9.40 10.57
CA LEU A 110 14.42 8.90 10.29
C LEU A 110 14.43 7.81 9.21
N ARG A 111 13.42 6.92 9.23
CA ARG A 111 13.38 5.76 8.34
C ARG A 111 12.99 6.09 6.91
N PHE A 112 12.10 7.07 6.72
CA PHE A 112 11.50 7.41 5.42
C PHE A 112 11.92 8.78 4.89
N GLY A 113 12.76 9.55 5.58
CA GLY A 113 13.19 10.87 5.12
C GLY A 113 12.02 11.86 4.96
N VAL A 114 10.95 11.72 5.74
CA VAL A 114 9.68 12.44 5.57
C VAL A 114 9.75 13.97 5.71
N ARG A 115 10.91 14.53 6.06
CA ARG A 115 11.13 15.98 6.15
C ARG A 115 11.84 16.55 4.93
N ASP A 116 12.21 15.72 3.98
CA ASP A 116 12.92 16.14 2.77
C ASP A 116 11.91 16.40 1.65
N GLU A 117 11.72 17.67 1.29
CA GLU A 117 10.84 18.09 0.19
C GLU A 117 11.34 17.57 -1.16
N GLY A 118 12.65 17.49 -1.35
CA GLY A 118 13.23 16.92 -2.59
C GLY A 118 12.89 15.44 -2.74
N ALA A 119 12.92 14.69 -1.64
CA ALA A 119 12.48 13.29 -1.63
C ALA A 119 10.97 13.17 -1.89
N ALA A 120 10.16 14.08 -1.34
CA ALA A 120 8.72 14.10 -1.59
C ALA A 120 8.39 14.43 -3.06
N GLU A 121 9.13 15.34 -3.70
CA GLU A 121 8.95 15.66 -5.13
C GLU A 121 9.38 14.50 -6.04
N LEU A 122 10.48 13.83 -5.71
CA LEU A 122 10.86 12.59 -6.39
C LEU A 122 9.75 11.51 -6.22
N ALA A 123 9.17 11.40 -5.04
CA ALA A 123 8.09 10.46 -4.79
C ALA A 123 6.86 10.76 -5.65
N ARG A 124 6.46 12.03 -5.80
CA ARG A 124 5.37 12.44 -6.70
C ARG A 124 5.66 12.02 -8.15
N THR A 125 6.88 12.26 -8.62
CA THR A 125 7.31 11.85 -9.97
C THR A 125 7.23 10.33 -10.16
N LYS A 126 7.70 9.56 -9.18
CA LYS A 126 7.68 8.09 -9.23
C LYS A 126 6.25 7.53 -9.17
N ILE A 127 5.37 8.13 -8.38
CA ILE A 127 3.96 7.74 -8.31
C ILE A 127 3.25 7.97 -9.65
N ILE A 128 3.51 9.11 -10.31
CA ILE A 128 2.98 9.38 -11.65
C ILE A 128 3.51 8.34 -12.66
N ALA A 129 4.80 8.06 -12.65
CA ALA A 129 5.39 7.05 -13.53
C ALA A 129 4.81 5.64 -13.29
N ALA A 130 4.55 5.28 -12.03
CA ALA A 130 3.88 4.02 -11.72
C ALA A 130 2.42 3.99 -12.21
N LEU A 131 1.72 5.13 -12.16
CA LEU A 131 0.36 5.25 -12.72
C LEU A 131 0.38 5.16 -14.25
N ASP A 132 1.36 5.79 -14.92
CA ASP A 132 1.56 5.66 -16.36
C ASP A 132 1.82 4.19 -16.74
N ARG A 133 2.63 3.49 -15.95
CA ARG A 133 2.89 2.07 -16.15
C ARG A 133 1.65 1.22 -15.96
N LEU A 134 0.88 1.45 -14.90
CA LEU A 134 -0.40 0.78 -14.66
C LEU A 134 -1.33 0.91 -15.86
N GLU A 135 -1.50 2.11 -16.39
CA GLU A 135 -2.38 2.37 -17.54
C GLU A 135 -1.88 1.71 -18.81
N ALA A 136 -0.56 1.72 -19.05
CA ALA A 136 0.03 1.05 -20.19
C ALA A 136 -0.16 -0.47 -20.16
N GLU A 137 -0.03 -1.09 -18.97
CA GLU A 137 -0.22 -2.53 -18.79
C GLU A 137 -1.69 -2.93 -18.89
N LEU A 138 -2.57 -2.12 -18.30
CA LEU A 138 -4.00 -2.38 -18.32
C LEU A 138 -4.56 -2.31 -19.75
N GLY A 139 -4.14 -1.31 -20.54
CA GLY A 139 -4.65 -1.08 -21.89
C GLY A 139 -6.18 -1.00 -21.90
N SER A 140 -6.82 -1.98 -22.56
CA SER A 140 -8.28 -2.15 -22.55
C SER A 140 -8.78 -3.33 -21.70
N ASN A 141 -7.87 -3.96 -20.95
CA ASN A 141 -8.20 -5.13 -20.14
C ASN A 141 -8.76 -4.70 -18.77
N GLU A 142 -9.45 -5.62 -18.13
CA GLU A 142 -9.97 -5.42 -16.78
C GLU A 142 -8.89 -5.67 -15.72
N TYR A 143 -7.95 -6.60 -16.00
CA TYR A 143 -6.89 -7.04 -15.10
C TYR A 143 -5.51 -6.93 -15.76
N LEU A 144 -4.47 -6.85 -14.93
CA LEU A 144 -3.09 -6.61 -15.35
C LEU A 144 -2.41 -7.85 -15.95
N ALA A 145 -2.81 -9.04 -15.51
CA ALA A 145 -2.17 -10.29 -15.93
C ALA A 145 -3.22 -11.39 -16.24
N GLY A 146 -3.77 -11.36 -17.44
CA GLY A 146 -4.78 -12.34 -17.89
C GLY A 146 -6.21 -11.85 -17.67
N ASP A 147 -7.16 -12.82 -17.56
CA ASP A 147 -8.59 -12.54 -17.57
C ASP A 147 -9.22 -12.54 -16.15
N SER A 148 -8.42 -12.64 -15.10
CA SER A 148 -8.86 -12.71 -13.72
C SER A 148 -7.99 -11.88 -12.79
N PHE A 149 -8.57 -11.50 -11.64
CA PHE A 149 -7.87 -10.78 -10.59
C PHE A 149 -6.66 -11.59 -10.09
N SER A 150 -5.50 -10.96 -10.06
CA SER A 150 -4.22 -11.58 -9.74
C SER A 150 -3.46 -10.84 -8.63
N VAL A 151 -2.31 -11.37 -8.23
CA VAL A 151 -1.40 -10.71 -7.29
C VAL A 151 -0.93 -9.34 -7.80
N ALA A 152 -0.77 -9.16 -9.11
CA ALA A 152 -0.42 -7.87 -9.70
C ALA A 152 -1.50 -6.80 -9.42
N ASP A 153 -2.77 -7.17 -9.60
CA ASP A 153 -3.91 -6.28 -9.36
C ASP A 153 -4.04 -5.93 -7.88
N LEU A 154 -3.88 -6.94 -7.02
CA LEU A 154 -3.90 -6.78 -5.56
C LEU A 154 -2.82 -5.80 -5.10
N THR A 155 -1.58 -6.00 -5.55
CA THR A 155 -0.43 -5.18 -5.15
C THR A 155 -0.57 -3.76 -5.68
N ALA A 156 -0.87 -3.58 -6.97
CA ALA A 156 -1.06 -2.26 -7.56
C ALA A 156 -2.17 -1.48 -6.85
N ALA A 157 -3.37 -2.06 -6.72
CA ALA A 157 -4.49 -1.40 -6.07
C ALA A 157 -4.19 -1.06 -4.61
N SER A 158 -3.61 -2.00 -3.85
CA SER A 158 -3.28 -1.80 -2.45
C SER A 158 -2.24 -0.70 -2.23
N LEU A 159 -1.23 -0.61 -3.08
CA LEU A 159 -0.20 0.42 -2.98
C LEU A 159 -0.69 1.80 -3.42
N PHE A 160 -1.61 1.89 -4.39
CA PHE A 160 -2.26 3.16 -4.75
C PHE A 160 -3.34 3.61 -3.75
N PHE A 161 -3.73 2.77 -2.79
CA PHE A 161 -4.75 3.12 -1.80
C PHE A 161 -4.53 4.48 -1.12
N PRO A 162 -3.32 4.88 -0.63
CA PRO A 162 -3.13 6.16 0.04
C PRO A 162 -3.35 7.39 -0.84
N LEU A 163 -3.31 7.23 -2.16
CA LEU A 163 -3.60 8.27 -3.13
C LEU A 163 -5.08 8.34 -3.46
N VAL A 164 -5.71 7.19 -3.71
CA VAL A 164 -7.10 7.11 -4.21
C VAL A 164 -8.11 7.23 -3.07
N LEU A 165 -7.84 6.60 -1.94
CA LEU A 165 -8.71 6.56 -0.75
C LEU A 165 -10.15 6.17 -1.10
N PRO A 166 -10.39 5.01 -1.72
CA PRO A 166 -11.75 4.55 -2.03
C PRO A 166 -12.54 4.26 -0.74
N ASP A 167 -13.85 4.40 -0.80
CA ASP A 167 -14.75 4.20 0.36
C ASP A 167 -14.65 2.79 0.95
N GLU A 168 -14.39 1.78 0.12
CA GLU A 168 -14.17 0.40 0.51
C GLU A 168 -12.76 0.15 1.09
N GLY A 169 -11.96 1.19 1.25
CA GLY A 169 -10.58 1.09 1.75
C GLY A 169 -10.46 0.54 3.17
N PRO A 170 -9.24 0.15 3.61
CA PRO A 170 -9.00 -0.43 4.94
C PRO A 170 -9.13 0.57 6.08
N VAL A 171 -9.10 1.87 5.77
CA VAL A 171 -9.18 2.95 6.74
C VAL A 171 -10.38 3.82 6.38
N PRO A 172 -11.27 4.14 7.33
CA PRO A 172 -12.37 5.06 7.09
C PRO A 172 -11.89 6.40 6.54
N THR A 173 -12.58 6.90 5.51
CA THR A 173 -12.26 8.15 4.82
C THR A 173 -13.18 9.31 5.24
N ASP A 174 -13.66 9.28 6.48
CA ASP A 174 -14.58 10.30 7.03
C ASP A 174 -13.96 11.71 7.05
N GLU A 175 -12.64 11.80 7.00
CA GLU A 175 -11.91 13.05 6.94
C GLU A 175 -11.28 13.25 5.55
N PRO A 176 -11.28 14.49 5.01
CA PRO A 176 -10.61 14.75 3.75
C PRO A 176 -9.11 14.44 3.86
N PRO A 177 -8.41 14.03 2.79
CA PRO A 177 -6.98 13.75 2.84
C PRO A 177 -6.17 15.01 3.23
N PRO A 178 -4.90 14.86 3.69
CA PRO A 178 -4.01 16.01 3.87
C PRO A 178 -3.99 16.89 2.63
N ALA A 179 -3.90 18.22 2.81
CA ALA A 179 -4.03 19.19 1.72
C ALA A 179 -3.05 18.92 0.56
N GLY A 180 -1.82 18.49 0.85
CA GLY A 180 -0.83 18.15 -0.17
C GLY A 180 -1.21 16.90 -0.97
N ILE A 181 -1.80 15.89 -0.32
CA ILE A 181 -2.36 14.72 -1.02
C ILE A 181 -3.56 15.13 -1.87
N ALA A 182 -4.48 15.94 -1.33
CA ALA A 182 -5.64 16.42 -2.07
C ALA A 182 -5.24 17.19 -3.34
N SER A 183 -4.27 18.10 -3.22
CA SER A 183 -3.75 18.87 -4.36
C SER A 183 -3.04 18.00 -5.39
N PHE A 184 -2.28 17.00 -4.95
CA PHE A 184 -1.55 16.10 -5.81
C PHE A 184 -2.47 15.15 -6.58
N ARG A 185 -3.50 14.61 -5.93
CA ARG A 185 -4.42 13.67 -6.56
C ARG A 185 -5.43 14.33 -7.52
N ALA A 186 -5.84 15.58 -7.27
CA ALA A 186 -6.89 16.24 -8.04
C ALA A 186 -6.72 16.15 -9.57
N PRO A 187 -5.55 16.42 -10.17
CA PRO A 187 -5.35 16.25 -11.61
C PRO A 187 -5.32 14.79 -12.08
N LEU A 188 -5.22 13.83 -11.16
CA LEU A 188 -5.11 12.39 -11.45
C LEU A 188 -6.47 11.67 -11.40
N GLU A 189 -7.49 12.26 -10.76
CA GLU A 189 -8.78 11.61 -10.50
C GLU A 189 -9.52 11.19 -11.79
N GLU A 190 -9.29 11.91 -12.90
CA GLU A 190 -9.87 11.61 -14.20
C GLU A 190 -9.10 10.52 -14.98
N ARG A 191 -7.93 10.14 -14.53
CA ARG A 191 -7.09 9.15 -15.19
C ARG A 191 -7.70 7.74 -15.12
N PRO A 192 -7.57 6.93 -16.19
CA PRO A 192 -8.09 5.56 -16.21
C PRO A 192 -7.55 4.70 -15.08
N GLY A 193 -6.24 4.78 -14.80
CA GLY A 193 -5.60 4.01 -13.72
C GLY A 193 -6.12 4.38 -12.33
N TYR A 194 -6.37 5.65 -12.07
CA TYR A 194 -6.96 6.10 -10.81
C TYR A 194 -8.37 5.51 -10.61
N ARG A 195 -9.20 5.58 -11.63
CA ARG A 195 -10.56 5.02 -11.61
C ARG A 195 -10.55 3.50 -11.48
N TRP A 196 -9.61 2.83 -12.15
CA TRP A 196 -9.43 1.40 -12.05
C TRP A 196 -9.12 0.96 -10.62
N VAL A 197 -8.24 1.68 -9.91
CA VAL A 197 -7.94 1.39 -8.49
C VAL A 197 -9.21 1.48 -7.64
N ALA A 198 -9.99 2.55 -7.76
CA ALA A 198 -11.24 2.71 -7.03
C ALA A 198 -12.24 1.58 -7.35
N GLU A 199 -12.35 1.21 -8.62
CA GLU A 199 -13.25 0.13 -9.06
C GLU A 199 -12.79 -1.24 -8.57
N THR A 200 -11.49 -1.49 -8.52
CA THR A 200 -10.89 -2.72 -8.01
C THR A 200 -11.25 -2.93 -6.53
N PHE A 201 -11.14 -1.89 -5.71
CA PHE A 201 -11.59 -1.95 -4.31
C PHE A 201 -13.08 -2.27 -4.22
N ARG A 202 -13.91 -1.58 -4.98
CA ARG A 202 -15.36 -1.79 -4.99
C ARG A 202 -15.76 -3.21 -5.40
N LYS A 203 -15.04 -3.83 -6.34
CA LYS A 203 -15.33 -5.19 -6.84
C LYS A 203 -14.83 -6.28 -5.90
N HIS A 204 -13.63 -6.13 -5.37
CA HIS A 204 -12.91 -7.23 -4.72
C HIS A 204 -12.84 -7.12 -3.20
N ARG A 205 -13.18 -5.97 -2.61
CA ARG A 205 -13.23 -5.80 -1.18
C ARG A 205 -14.68 -5.73 -0.68
N ARG A 206 -15.09 -6.77 0.02
CA ARG A 206 -16.41 -6.88 0.66
C ARG A 206 -16.26 -7.08 2.16
#